data_c0489d75aba54b418210a37b7e176125
#
_entry.id   c0489d75aba54b418210a37b7e176125
#
_cell.length_a   1.000
_cell.length_b   1.000
_cell.length_c   1.000
_cell.angle_alpha   90.00
_cell.angle_beta   90.00
_cell.angle_gamma   90.00
#
_symmetry.space_group_name_H-M   'P 1'
#
loop_
_entity.id
_entity.type
_entity.pdbx_description
1 polymer ?
#
loop_
_entity_poly.entity_id
_entity_poly.type
_entity_poly.pdbx_seq_one_letter_code
_entity_poly.pdbx_strand_id
1 'polypeptide(L)'
;MKGYIFLIGVFCILCSCEDYYHDSGLANGKHDCTMWEYFESQPGDWDSTMILIEHAGLKDVFDGTNPDYKEITFFGMTNLSIEQLLVKMIDDDWEPIYNRVKDIPVDLCREMLLSHVVHGKIMKEEFDYEVKGTLTGGTMVTTLSGVELRVYLTRSEYGGVPDIGAEGLSIHA
;
A
#
# COMPACT_ATOMS: atom_id res chain seq x y z
N MET A 1 -24.59 -54.46 14.24
CA MET A 1 -25.02 -53.12 13.75
C MET A 1 -24.58 -51.92 14.62
N LYS A 2 -24.02 -52.09 15.81
CA LYS A 2 -23.57 -50.99 16.70
C LYS A 2 -22.18 -50.39 16.36
N GLY A 3 -21.34 -51.11 15.61
CA GLY A 3 -19.97 -50.65 15.29
C GLY A 3 -19.90 -49.67 14.11
N TYR A 4 -20.82 -49.72 13.16
CA TYR A 4 -20.81 -48.88 11.96
C TYR A 4 -21.27 -47.45 12.24
N ILE A 5 -22.14 -47.23 13.23
CA ILE A 5 -22.62 -45.90 13.61
C ILE A 5 -21.49 -45.07 14.25
N PHE A 6 -20.59 -45.74 14.99
CA PHE A 6 -19.44 -45.09 15.63
C PHE A 6 -18.38 -44.66 14.59
N LEU A 7 -18.18 -45.50 13.54
CA LEU A 7 -17.22 -45.18 12.47
C LEU A 7 -17.66 -44.01 11.60
N ILE A 8 -18.98 -43.89 11.33
CA ILE A 8 -19.57 -42.76 10.57
C ILE A 8 -19.46 -41.45 11.39
N GLY A 9 -19.68 -41.52 12.70
CA GLY A 9 -19.55 -40.35 13.58
C GLY A 9 -18.13 -39.78 13.65
N VAL A 10 -17.11 -40.65 13.64
CA VAL A 10 -15.68 -40.21 13.64
C VAL A 10 -15.26 -39.65 12.29
N PHE A 11 -15.81 -40.13 11.17
CA PHE A 11 -15.50 -39.62 9.84
C PHE A 11 -16.06 -38.20 9.59
N CYS A 12 -17.21 -37.85 10.19
CA CYS A 12 -17.78 -36.50 10.07
C CYS A 12 -17.02 -35.43 10.87
N ILE A 13 -16.20 -35.83 11.86
CA ILE A 13 -15.43 -34.85 12.67
C ILE A 13 -14.15 -34.41 11.97
N LEU A 14 -13.67 -35.15 10.96
CA LEU A 14 -12.43 -34.84 10.24
C LEU A 14 -12.63 -33.92 9.02
N CYS A 15 -13.87 -33.53 8.68
CA CYS A 15 -14.17 -32.67 7.55
C CYS A 15 -14.47 -31.22 7.95
N SER A 16 -14.11 -30.78 9.15
CA SER A 16 -14.38 -29.43 9.65
C SER A 16 -13.10 -28.65 9.86
N CYS A 17 -12.38 -28.38 8.77
CA CYS A 17 -11.43 -27.29 8.68
C CYS A 17 -11.28 -26.95 7.20
N GLU A 18 -12.32 -26.42 6.58
CA GLU A 18 -12.11 -25.50 5.48
C GLU A 18 -11.95 -24.11 6.11
N ASP A 19 -10.77 -23.52 5.94
CA ASP A 19 -10.56 -22.11 6.19
C ASP A 19 -11.53 -21.34 5.27
N TYR A 20 -12.66 -20.95 5.82
CA TYR A 20 -13.59 -20.05 5.18
C TYR A 20 -12.92 -18.67 5.13
N TYR A 21 -12.05 -18.48 4.16
CA TYR A 21 -11.61 -17.16 3.76
C TYR A 21 -12.85 -16.48 3.14
N HIS A 22 -13.48 -15.63 3.91
CA HIS A 22 -14.61 -14.85 3.43
C HIS A 22 -14.05 -13.77 2.50
N ASP A 23 -13.81 -14.15 1.24
CA ASP A 23 -13.60 -13.17 0.18
C ASP A 23 -14.93 -12.44 -0.01
N SER A 24 -15.06 -11.29 0.63
CA SER A 24 -16.24 -10.45 0.53
C SER A 24 -16.41 -9.84 -0.86
N GLY A 25 -15.46 -10.05 -1.78
CA GLY A 25 -15.41 -9.40 -3.09
C GLY A 25 -15.20 -7.88 -3.04
N LEU A 26 -15.10 -7.31 -1.84
CA LEU A 26 -14.94 -5.86 -1.62
C LEU A 26 -13.48 -5.41 -1.63
N ALA A 27 -12.52 -6.33 -1.51
CA ALA A 27 -11.09 -6.04 -1.53
C ALA A 27 -10.39 -6.88 -2.61
N ASN A 28 -10.68 -6.58 -3.87
CA ASN A 28 -9.91 -7.17 -4.96
C ASN A 28 -8.61 -6.38 -5.16
N GLY A 29 -7.48 -6.95 -4.78
CA GLY A 29 -6.16 -6.36 -4.96
C GLY A 29 -5.61 -6.49 -6.39
N LYS A 30 -6.37 -7.05 -7.33
CA LYS A 30 -5.96 -7.22 -8.73
C LYS A 30 -6.91 -6.46 -9.64
N HIS A 31 -6.36 -5.52 -10.40
CA HIS A 31 -7.09 -4.71 -11.35
C HIS A 31 -6.43 -4.84 -12.72
N ASP A 32 -7.25 -5.08 -13.77
CA ASP A 32 -6.80 -5.15 -15.18
C ASP A 32 -6.81 -3.75 -15.80
N CYS A 33 -6.13 -2.81 -15.15
CA CYS A 33 -6.06 -1.42 -15.59
C CYS A 33 -4.69 -0.83 -15.21
N THR A 34 -4.36 0.31 -15.81
CA THR A 34 -3.21 1.11 -15.38
C THR A 34 -3.45 1.72 -14.00
N MET A 35 -2.38 2.16 -13.34
CA MET A 35 -2.51 2.84 -12.05
C MET A 35 -3.31 4.15 -12.19
N TRP A 36 -3.15 4.86 -13.29
CA TRP A 36 -3.93 6.06 -13.59
C TRP A 36 -5.42 5.76 -13.71
N GLU A 37 -5.81 4.76 -14.50
CA GLU A 37 -7.22 4.32 -14.62
C GLU A 37 -7.80 3.84 -13.29
N TYR A 38 -6.98 3.20 -12.45
CA TYR A 38 -7.39 2.84 -11.09
C TYR A 38 -7.72 4.09 -10.26
N PHE A 39 -6.88 5.12 -10.30
CA PHE A 39 -7.15 6.37 -9.57
C PHE A 39 -8.44 7.04 -10.07
N GLU A 40 -8.66 7.11 -11.38
CA GLU A 40 -9.90 7.63 -11.97
C GLU A 40 -11.14 6.85 -11.52
N SER A 41 -11.01 5.55 -11.26
CA SER A 41 -12.11 4.69 -10.81
C SER A 41 -12.49 4.86 -9.34
N GLN A 42 -11.62 5.51 -8.53
CA GLN A 42 -11.81 5.72 -7.09
C GLN A 42 -11.88 7.22 -6.75
N PRO A 43 -12.94 7.91 -7.17
CA PRO A 43 -13.09 9.33 -6.89
C PRO A 43 -13.19 9.56 -5.37
N GLY A 44 -12.52 10.60 -4.91
CA GLY A 44 -12.46 10.96 -3.49
C GLY A 44 -11.28 10.38 -2.73
N ASP A 45 -10.61 9.33 -3.24
CA ASP A 45 -9.41 8.77 -2.59
C ASP A 45 -8.12 9.29 -3.20
N TRP A 46 -8.11 9.57 -4.51
CA TRP A 46 -6.90 9.84 -5.29
C TRP A 46 -6.90 11.17 -6.07
N ASP A 47 -7.95 11.98 -5.96
CA ASP A 47 -8.08 13.23 -6.74
C ASP A 47 -6.90 14.18 -6.52
N SER A 48 -6.48 14.40 -5.27
CA SER A 48 -5.33 15.25 -4.95
C SER A 48 -4.01 14.66 -5.44
N THR A 49 -3.89 13.34 -5.40
CA THR A 49 -2.72 12.62 -5.93
C THR A 49 -2.63 12.75 -7.45
N MET A 50 -3.75 12.63 -8.15
CA MET A 50 -3.80 12.85 -9.61
C MET A 50 -3.41 14.28 -9.96
N ILE A 51 -3.92 15.28 -9.22
CA ILE A 51 -3.52 16.68 -9.39
C ILE A 51 -2.02 16.86 -9.15
N LEU A 52 -1.47 16.21 -8.13
CA LEU A 52 -0.04 16.26 -7.82
C LEU A 52 0.81 15.64 -8.94
N ILE A 53 0.39 14.48 -9.47
CA ILE A 53 1.06 13.77 -10.58
C ILE A 53 1.05 14.62 -11.85
N GLU A 54 -0.10 15.20 -12.20
CA GLU A 54 -0.23 16.08 -13.36
C GLU A 54 0.61 17.36 -13.20
N HIS A 55 0.57 17.97 -12.02
CA HIS A 55 1.33 19.18 -11.73
C HIS A 55 2.84 18.93 -11.78
N ALA A 56 3.28 17.76 -11.34
CA ALA A 56 4.66 17.29 -11.42
C ALA A 56 5.09 16.88 -12.85
N GLY A 57 4.15 16.74 -13.80
CA GLY A 57 4.42 16.26 -15.15
C GLY A 57 4.91 14.81 -15.19
N LEU A 58 4.35 13.94 -14.34
CA LEU A 58 4.72 12.53 -14.21
C LEU A 58 3.61 11.56 -14.64
N LYS A 59 2.59 12.03 -15.34
CA LYS A 59 1.45 11.20 -15.72
C LYS A 59 1.87 9.96 -16.50
N ASP A 60 2.85 10.09 -17.40
CA ASP A 60 3.38 9.01 -18.23
C ASP A 60 3.96 7.84 -17.41
N VAL A 61 4.47 8.11 -16.21
CA VAL A 61 4.97 7.08 -15.27
C VAL A 61 3.81 6.26 -14.70
N PHE A 62 2.66 6.89 -14.45
CA PHE A 62 1.51 6.27 -13.79
C PHE A 62 0.49 5.66 -14.76
N ASP A 63 0.45 6.12 -16.01
CA ASP A 63 -0.42 5.56 -17.05
C ASP A 63 0.26 4.45 -17.87
N GLY A 64 1.53 4.12 -17.56
CA GLY A 64 2.28 3.05 -18.21
C GLY A 64 2.78 3.38 -19.61
N THR A 65 2.70 4.64 -20.05
CA THR A 65 3.18 5.07 -21.38
C THR A 65 4.69 5.38 -21.40
N ASN A 66 5.30 5.59 -20.23
CA ASN A 66 6.73 5.82 -20.12
C ASN A 66 7.50 4.54 -20.42
N PRO A 67 8.40 4.52 -21.44
CA PRO A 67 9.10 3.30 -21.84
C PRO A 67 10.07 2.78 -20.77
N ASP A 68 10.59 3.67 -19.91
CA ASP A 68 11.57 3.33 -18.86
C ASP A 68 10.89 2.82 -17.59
N TYR A 69 9.59 3.14 -17.39
CA TYR A 69 8.82 2.82 -16.18
C TYR A 69 7.50 2.13 -16.51
N LYS A 70 7.58 1.03 -17.28
CA LYS A 70 6.38 0.25 -17.67
C LYS A 70 5.70 -0.42 -16.48
N GLU A 71 6.47 -0.78 -15.48
CA GLU A 71 6.00 -1.36 -14.23
C GLU A 71 6.63 -0.60 -13.07
N ILE A 72 5.79 -0.18 -12.14
CA ILE A 72 6.20 0.52 -10.93
C ILE A 72 5.43 -0.02 -9.73
N THR A 73 6.02 0.16 -8.55
CA THR A 73 5.34 0.03 -7.27
C THR A 73 5.24 1.42 -6.67
N PHE A 74 4.02 1.85 -6.35
CA PHE A 74 3.76 3.16 -5.75
C PHE A 74 3.24 3.01 -4.33
N PHE A 75 3.98 3.56 -3.37
CA PHE A 75 3.52 3.69 -2.00
C PHE A 75 2.66 4.95 -1.87
N GLY A 76 1.40 4.81 -2.26
CA GLY A 76 0.52 5.91 -2.61
C GLY A 76 0.18 6.87 -1.46
N MET A 77 0.23 8.14 -1.77
CA MET A 77 -0.29 9.22 -0.94
C MET A 77 -1.75 9.45 -1.32
N THR A 78 -2.69 9.14 -0.44
CA THR A 78 -4.11 9.40 -0.64
C THR A 78 -4.44 10.89 -0.45
N ASN A 79 -5.67 11.30 -0.80
CA ASN A 79 -6.18 12.65 -0.55
C ASN A 79 -5.95 13.10 0.88
N LEU A 80 -6.23 12.22 1.85
CA LEU A 80 -6.03 12.52 3.27
C LEU A 80 -4.55 12.79 3.61
N SER A 81 -3.63 12.05 3.02
CA SER A 81 -2.18 12.24 3.23
C SER A 81 -1.72 13.60 2.69
N ILE A 82 -2.22 13.99 1.51
CA ILE A 82 -1.89 15.28 0.88
C ILE A 82 -2.53 16.44 1.65
N GLU A 83 -3.76 16.28 2.10
CA GLU A 83 -4.43 17.28 2.95
C GLU A 83 -3.67 17.50 4.25
N GLN A 84 -3.26 16.41 4.92
CA GLN A 84 -2.44 16.50 6.14
C GLN A 84 -1.08 17.16 5.87
N LEU A 85 -0.47 16.92 4.71
CA LEU A 85 0.78 17.59 4.32
C LEU A 85 0.56 19.11 4.22
N LEU A 86 -0.46 19.55 3.48
CA LEU A 86 -0.76 20.98 3.32
C LEU A 86 -1.03 21.68 4.66
N VAL A 87 -1.79 21.02 5.55
CA VAL A 87 -2.08 21.56 6.90
C VAL A 87 -0.82 21.62 7.78
N LYS A 88 0.14 20.72 7.60
CA LYS A 88 1.37 20.68 8.40
C LYS A 88 2.49 21.58 7.87
N MET A 89 2.42 21.96 6.59
CA MET A 89 3.36 22.88 5.97
C MET A 89 2.96 24.33 6.30
N ILE A 90 3.37 24.78 7.48
CA ILE A 90 3.12 26.12 8.02
C ILE A 90 4.42 26.88 8.19
N ASP A 91 4.38 28.19 8.08
CA ASP A 91 5.50 29.08 8.35
C ASP A 91 5.64 29.44 9.86
N ASP A 92 6.57 30.34 10.18
CA ASP A 92 6.84 30.77 11.55
C ASP A 92 5.66 31.54 12.18
N ASP A 93 4.76 32.08 11.36
CA ASP A 93 3.55 32.80 11.78
C ASP A 93 2.32 31.89 11.87
N TRP A 94 2.52 30.55 11.71
CA TRP A 94 1.47 29.52 11.72
C TRP A 94 0.49 29.62 10.54
N GLU A 95 0.90 30.26 9.44
CA GLU A 95 0.12 30.34 8.22
C GLU A 95 0.51 29.23 7.25
N PRO A 96 -0.43 28.66 6.48
CA PRO A 96 -0.12 27.63 5.48
C PRO A 96 0.84 28.15 4.41
N ILE A 97 1.96 27.46 4.20
CA ILE A 97 2.92 27.77 3.13
C ILE A 97 2.26 27.56 1.75
N TYR A 98 1.47 26.49 1.64
CA TYR A 98 0.72 26.15 0.43
C TYR A 98 -0.74 25.88 0.78
N ASN A 99 -1.68 26.51 0.07
CA ASN A 99 -3.10 26.32 0.28
C ASN A 99 -3.68 25.20 -0.58
N ARG A 100 -3.02 24.88 -1.69
CA ARG A 100 -3.46 23.85 -2.66
C ARG A 100 -2.25 23.13 -3.22
N VAL A 101 -2.46 21.93 -3.72
CA VAL A 101 -1.42 21.13 -4.39
C VAL A 101 -0.70 21.92 -5.49
N LYS A 102 -1.44 22.69 -6.28
CA LYS A 102 -0.88 23.49 -7.39
C LYS A 102 -0.01 24.68 -6.93
N ASP A 103 -0.04 25.02 -5.67
CA ASP A 103 0.80 26.08 -5.10
C ASP A 103 2.19 25.55 -4.72
N ILE A 104 2.35 24.21 -4.62
CA ILE A 104 3.62 23.56 -4.34
C ILE A 104 4.55 23.65 -5.56
N PRO A 105 5.83 24.00 -5.40
CA PRO A 105 6.78 24.03 -6.52
C PRO A 105 6.85 22.69 -7.25
N VAL A 106 6.87 22.71 -8.58
CA VAL A 106 6.87 21.50 -9.44
C VAL A 106 8.01 20.54 -9.07
N ASP A 107 9.21 21.07 -8.84
CA ASP A 107 10.38 20.25 -8.49
C ASP A 107 10.18 19.51 -7.15
N LEU A 108 9.56 20.17 -6.17
CA LEU A 108 9.21 19.54 -4.89
C LEU A 108 8.13 18.49 -5.07
N CYS A 109 7.11 18.74 -5.89
CA CYS A 109 6.11 17.73 -6.23
C CYS A 109 6.73 16.49 -6.89
N ARG A 110 7.69 16.68 -7.80
CA ARG A 110 8.41 15.60 -8.46
C ARG A 110 9.23 14.78 -7.46
N GLU A 111 10.00 15.45 -6.62
CA GLU A 111 10.82 14.80 -5.59
C GLU A 111 9.94 13.98 -4.64
N MET A 112 8.84 14.56 -4.15
CA MET A 112 7.88 13.88 -3.28
C MET A 112 7.30 12.62 -3.96
N LEU A 113 6.80 12.74 -5.17
CA LEU A 113 6.22 11.58 -5.89
C LEU A 113 7.27 10.50 -6.14
N LEU A 114 8.44 10.86 -6.67
CA LEU A 114 9.50 9.92 -6.99
C LEU A 114 10.10 9.24 -5.75
N SER A 115 9.99 9.85 -4.56
CA SER A 115 10.35 9.23 -3.29
C SER A 115 9.37 8.16 -2.82
N HIS A 116 8.21 8.04 -3.47
CA HIS A 116 7.20 7.03 -3.20
C HIS A 116 7.06 5.98 -4.32
N VAL A 117 7.85 6.10 -5.38
CA VAL A 117 7.82 5.18 -6.53
C VAL A 117 9.08 4.33 -6.58
N VAL A 118 8.92 3.02 -6.71
CA VAL A 118 9.97 2.05 -6.91
C VAL A 118 9.84 1.45 -8.31
N HIS A 119 10.95 1.23 -8.98
CA HIS A 119 10.97 0.57 -10.28
C HIS A 119 10.56 -0.90 -10.15
N GLY A 120 9.71 -1.37 -11.05
CA GLY A 120 9.21 -2.74 -11.08
C GLY A 120 7.97 -2.94 -10.21
N LYS A 121 7.25 -4.01 -10.53
CA LYS A 121 6.05 -4.43 -9.80
C LYS A 121 6.46 -5.37 -8.67
N ILE A 122 6.25 -4.95 -7.43
CA ILE A 122 6.50 -5.75 -6.23
C ILE A 122 5.16 -5.99 -5.54
N MET A 123 4.79 -7.24 -5.36
CA MET A 123 3.56 -7.61 -4.66
C MET A 123 3.80 -7.65 -3.16
N LYS A 124 2.74 -7.49 -2.36
CA LYS A 124 2.81 -7.49 -0.90
C LYS A 124 3.51 -8.74 -0.36
N GLU A 125 3.24 -9.89 -0.95
CA GLU A 125 3.75 -11.19 -0.52
C GLU A 125 5.26 -11.38 -0.80
N GLU A 126 5.87 -10.47 -1.55
CA GLU A 126 7.31 -10.48 -1.84
C GLU A 126 8.14 -9.76 -0.77
N PHE A 127 7.49 -9.05 0.15
CA PHE A 127 8.18 -8.39 1.25
C PHE A 127 8.38 -9.32 2.44
N ASP A 128 9.55 -9.21 3.07
CA ASP A 128 9.88 -9.97 4.27
C ASP A 128 9.21 -9.38 5.52
N TYR A 129 9.07 -10.21 6.55
CA TYR A 129 8.60 -9.76 7.86
C TYR A 129 9.67 -8.96 8.62
N GLU A 130 9.21 -8.06 9.48
CA GLU A 130 10.10 -7.45 10.48
C GLU A 130 10.64 -8.50 11.46
N VAL A 131 11.79 -8.22 12.04
CA VAL A 131 12.26 -8.92 13.24
C VAL A 131 11.78 -8.13 14.46
N LYS A 132 10.75 -8.64 15.12
CA LYS A 132 10.08 -7.96 16.23
C LYS A 132 11.04 -7.51 17.32
N GLY A 133 10.82 -6.29 17.82
CA GLY A 133 11.66 -5.67 18.86
C GLY A 133 13.02 -5.18 18.38
N THR A 134 13.25 -5.19 17.07
CA THR A 134 14.45 -4.65 16.43
C THR A 134 14.07 -3.73 15.27
N LEU A 135 15.04 -2.98 14.74
CA LEU A 135 14.88 -2.24 13.49
C LEU A 135 15.41 -3.01 12.28
N THR A 136 15.40 -4.35 12.35
CA THR A 136 15.90 -5.24 11.31
C THR A 136 14.78 -6.09 10.69
N GLY A 137 15.12 -6.83 9.63
CA GLY A 137 14.13 -7.55 8.82
C GLY A 137 13.43 -6.61 7.83
N GLY A 138 12.52 -7.17 7.04
CA GLY A 138 11.94 -6.48 5.90
C GLY A 138 12.87 -6.45 4.68
N THR A 139 12.40 -5.83 3.63
CA THR A 139 13.06 -5.73 2.32
C THR A 139 13.48 -4.28 2.08
N MET A 140 14.73 -4.05 1.70
CA MET A 140 15.21 -2.73 1.30
C MET A 140 14.88 -2.49 -0.16
N VAL A 141 14.26 -1.37 -0.46
CA VAL A 141 13.97 -0.93 -1.83
C VAL A 141 14.45 0.49 -2.03
N THR A 142 14.92 0.81 -3.24
CA THR A 142 15.36 2.15 -3.60
C THR A 142 14.30 2.79 -4.50
N THR A 143 13.86 3.98 -4.12
CA THR A 143 12.88 4.76 -4.87
C THR A 143 13.51 5.43 -6.11
N LEU A 144 12.67 5.95 -7.01
CA LEU A 144 13.15 6.67 -8.19
C LEU A 144 13.88 8.00 -7.86
N SER A 145 13.67 8.57 -6.67
CA SER A 145 14.45 9.69 -6.16
C SER A 145 15.76 9.28 -5.49
N GLY A 146 16.02 7.97 -5.34
CA GLY A 146 17.20 7.44 -4.67
C GLY A 146 17.09 7.27 -3.16
N VAL A 147 15.91 7.49 -2.59
CA VAL A 147 15.66 7.23 -1.16
C VAL A 147 15.57 5.73 -0.92
N GLU A 148 16.26 5.23 0.11
CA GLU A 148 16.14 3.85 0.55
C GLU A 148 14.99 3.71 1.54
N LEU A 149 14.06 2.79 1.25
CA LEU A 149 12.95 2.46 2.11
C LEU A 149 13.09 1.03 2.61
N ARG A 150 12.88 0.82 3.90
CA ARG A 150 12.69 -0.51 4.47
C ARG A 150 11.19 -0.81 4.52
N VAL A 151 10.76 -1.73 3.68
CA VAL A 151 9.37 -2.19 3.62
C VAL A 151 9.27 -3.56 4.28
N TYR A 152 8.30 -3.75 5.17
CA TYR A 152 8.19 -5.00 5.92
C TYR A 152 6.74 -5.34 6.26
N LEU A 153 6.49 -6.64 6.36
CA LEU A 153 5.23 -7.18 6.82
C LEU A 153 5.19 -7.23 8.35
N THR A 154 4.04 -6.91 8.89
CA THR A 154 3.73 -7.03 10.33
C THR A 154 2.49 -7.89 10.49
N ARG A 155 2.39 -8.60 11.63
CA ARG A 155 1.14 -9.25 12.04
C ARG A 155 0.73 -8.76 13.41
N SER A 156 -0.54 -8.42 13.53
CA SER A 156 -1.11 -8.01 14.81
C SER A 156 -1.38 -9.22 15.71
N GLU A 157 -1.63 -8.94 16.98
CA GLU A 157 -2.18 -9.92 17.92
C GLU A 157 -3.68 -10.11 17.65
N TYR A 158 -4.17 -11.33 17.88
CA TYR A 158 -5.59 -11.62 17.92
C TYR A 158 -5.92 -12.59 19.05
N GLY A 159 -6.88 -12.23 19.90
CA GLY A 159 -7.32 -13.06 21.01
C GLY A 159 -6.26 -13.37 22.07
N GLY A 160 -5.27 -12.48 22.28
CA GLY A 160 -4.15 -12.68 23.20
C GLY A 160 -3.01 -13.54 22.63
N VAL A 161 -3.10 -13.94 21.36
CA VAL A 161 -2.05 -14.72 20.68
C VAL A 161 -1.31 -13.81 19.70
N PRO A 162 0.01 -13.61 19.87
CA PRO A 162 0.82 -12.80 18.94
C PRO A 162 0.87 -13.41 17.53
N ASP A 163 0.98 -12.58 16.53
CA ASP A 163 1.28 -12.94 15.12
C ASP A 163 0.22 -13.75 14.37
N ILE A 164 -1.02 -13.82 14.87
CA ILE A 164 -2.13 -14.48 14.19
C ILE A 164 -3.23 -13.53 13.72
N GLY A 165 -3.10 -12.26 13.99
CA GLY A 165 -4.05 -11.23 13.56
C GLY A 165 -3.79 -10.72 12.15
N ALA A 166 -4.42 -9.61 11.81
CA ALA A 166 -4.31 -8.99 10.49
C ALA A 166 -2.86 -8.67 10.11
N GLU A 167 -2.54 -8.96 8.86
CA GLU A 167 -1.25 -8.63 8.27
C GLU A 167 -1.26 -7.21 7.68
N GLY A 168 -0.29 -6.41 8.08
CA GLY A 168 -0.06 -5.07 7.59
C GLY A 168 1.25 -4.96 6.80
N LEU A 169 1.34 -3.95 5.94
CA LEU A 169 2.57 -3.50 5.31
C LEU A 169 2.99 -2.18 5.96
N SER A 170 4.24 -2.11 6.39
CA SER A 170 4.82 -0.92 7.01
C SER A 170 6.05 -0.46 6.26
N ILE A 171 6.29 0.85 6.26
CA ILE A 171 7.40 1.48 5.55
C ILE A 171 8.15 2.37 6.53
N HIS A 172 9.47 2.29 6.47
CA HIS A 172 10.39 3.11 7.25
C HIS A 172 11.46 3.68 6.31
N ALA A 173 11.62 5.01 6.32
CA ALA A 173 12.64 5.75 5.57
C ALA A 173 13.81 6.13 6.47
#